data_b4ad03b4201ef43a178228c27dccdf30
#
_entry.id   b4ad03b4201ef43a178228c27dccdf30
#
_cell.length_a   1.000
_cell.length_b   1.000
_cell.length_c   1.000
_cell.angle_alpha   90.00
_cell.angle_beta   90.00
_cell.angle_gamma   90.00
#
_symmetry.space_group_name_H-M   'P 1'
#
loop_
_entity.id
_entity.type
_entity.pdbx_description
1 polymer ?
#
loop_
_entity_poly.entity_id
_entity_poly.type
_entity_poly.pdbx_seq_one_letter_code
_entity_poly.pdbx_strand_id
1 'polypeptide(L)'
;GQWEFLKGLITMFNLVTIPDENNPNNIKFEPYVDVFTNHTSDALQWTDKIDVSEMKLTPLTDLNKNTIFKFVEDEDDFAFTNYKNQVGGHLYGSKKFNAGNEFNILDGLDEVIAEPFSATVVKPIASQYPSFITPALYAYNSNDDTSEGFDNSPRIMYNNGIKSTGASYYIPAQNGGTSSNTTDYLQFSHIKDGGLSISAYRDFHFGECQLLSGVSTPNNLFNLYWLPYYNELYNPNTRIMTIKVNLSPSDINTFKFNDTVFIKNRVFRVNKIDYKPNDLATVEFILIP
;
A
#
# COMPACT_ATOMS: atom_id res chain seq x y z
N GLY A 1 -2.21 -5.20 -18.67
CA GLY A 1 -2.31 -6.70 -18.72
C GLY A 1 -2.54 -7.29 -17.32
N GLN A 2 -2.74 -8.62 -17.22
CA GLN A 2 -2.97 -9.27 -15.93
C GLN A 2 -1.83 -9.05 -14.92
N TRP A 3 -0.60 -9.03 -15.42
CA TRP A 3 0.58 -8.79 -14.59
C TRP A 3 0.63 -7.36 -14.03
N GLU A 4 0.28 -6.38 -14.82
CA GLU A 4 0.19 -4.97 -14.36
C GLU A 4 -0.88 -4.81 -13.28
N PHE A 5 -2.04 -5.45 -13.46
CA PHE A 5 -3.08 -5.47 -12.44
C PHE A 5 -2.57 -6.06 -11.12
N LEU A 6 -1.86 -7.19 -11.19
CA LEU A 6 -1.27 -7.84 -10.01
C LEU A 6 -0.20 -6.96 -9.35
N LYS A 7 0.67 -6.32 -10.14
CA LYS A 7 1.67 -5.37 -9.63
C LYS A 7 1.02 -4.23 -8.86
N GLY A 8 -0.09 -3.67 -9.37
CA GLY A 8 -0.81 -2.62 -8.66
C GLY A 8 -1.32 -3.06 -7.30
N LEU A 9 -1.86 -4.28 -7.19
CA LEU A 9 -2.26 -4.85 -5.90
C LEU A 9 -1.06 -5.07 -4.97
N ILE A 10 0.05 -5.59 -5.49
CA ILE A 10 1.29 -5.75 -4.74
C ILE A 10 1.73 -4.40 -4.16
N THR A 11 1.71 -3.35 -4.97
CA THR A 11 2.08 -2.00 -4.54
C THR A 11 1.09 -1.41 -3.54
N MET A 12 -0.23 -1.55 -3.77
CA MET A 12 -1.23 -1.00 -2.85
C MET A 12 -1.11 -1.59 -1.45
N PHE A 13 -0.89 -2.90 -1.34
CA PHE A 13 -0.93 -3.62 -0.07
C PHE A 13 0.46 -4.04 0.43
N ASN A 14 1.54 -3.55 -0.20
CA ASN A 14 2.91 -3.97 0.12
C ASN A 14 3.02 -5.49 0.26
N LEU A 15 2.57 -6.21 -0.79
CA LEU A 15 2.55 -7.66 -0.77
C LEU A 15 3.94 -8.23 -1.06
N VAL A 16 4.26 -9.30 -0.39
CA VAL A 16 5.42 -10.14 -0.64
C VAL A 16 4.98 -11.50 -1.16
N THR A 17 5.84 -12.14 -1.93
CA THR A 17 5.58 -13.48 -2.47
C THR A 17 6.24 -14.52 -1.59
N ILE A 18 5.47 -15.48 -1.13
CA ILE A 18 5.97 -16.62 -0.38
C ILE A 18 5.51 -17.94 -1.00
N PRO A 19 6.31 -19.03 -0.90
CA PRO A 19 5.89 -20.34 -1.36
C PRO A 19 4.74 -20.87 -0.52
N ASP A 20 3.82 -21.60 -1.12
CA ASP A 20 2.79 -22.33 -0.39
C ASP A 20 3.37 -23.67 0.12
N GLU A 21 3.47 -23.82 1.43
CA GLU A 21 4.00 -25.05 2.05
C GLU A 21 3.17 -26.30 1.74
N ASN A 22 1.86 -26.13 1.48
CA ASN A 22 0.96 -27.23 1.20
C ASN A 22 0.92 -27.62 -0.27
N ASN A 23 1.30 -26.70 -1.16
CA ASN A 23 1.32 -26.94 -2.60
C ASN A 23 2.46 -26.15 -3.27
N PRO A 24 3.57 -26.81 -3.61
CA PRO A 24 4.76 -26.15 -4.17
C PRO A 24 4.53 -25.49 -5.54
N ASN A 25 3.41 -25.76 -6.20
CA ASN A 25 3.04 -25.10 -7.45
C ASN A 25 2.28 -23.77 -7.23
N ASN A 26 1.95 -23.44 -5.99
CA ASN A 26 1.26 -22.22 -5.63
C ASN A 26 2.23 -21.17 -5.06
N ILE A 27 1.97 -19.92 -5.40
CA ILE A 27 2.62 -18.76 -4.80
C ILE A 27 1.55 -18.00 -4.02
N LYS A 28 1.82 -17.68 -2.77
CA LYS A 28 0.98 -16.81 -1.95
C LYS A 28 1.47 -15.39 -2.03
N PHE A 29 0.53 -14.45 -2.02
CA PHE A 29 0.79 -13.02 -1.88
C PHE A 29 0.20 -12.58 -0.55
N GLU A 30 1.05 -12.16 0.37
CA GLU A 30 0.63 -11.75 1.70
C GLU A 30 1.23 -10.38 2.05
N PRO A 31 0.55 -9.54 2.85
CA PRO A 31 1.11 -8.27 3.26
C PRO A 31 2.44 -8.43 4.02
N TYR A 32 3.40 -7.55 3.73
CA TYR A 32 4.69 -7.53 4.43
C TYR A 32 4.53 -7.57 5.96
N VAL A 33 3.58 -6.80 6.48
CA VAL A 33 3.30 -6.71 7.92
C VAL A 33 2.90 -8.05 8.52
N ASP A 34 2.14 -8.86 7.81
CA ASP A 34 1.67 -10.16 8.30
C ASP A 34 2.79 -11.21 8.23
N VAL A 35 3.64 -11.13 7.20
CA VAL A 35 4.74 -12.08 7.00
C VAL A 35 5.92 -11.80 7.95
N PHE A 36 6.26 -10.54 8.15
CA PHE A 36 7.50 -10.16 8.85
C PHE A 36 7.27 -9.48 10.20
N THR A 37 6.34 -8.56 10.32
CA THR A 37 6.17 -7.78 11.55
C THR A 37 5.32 -8.52 12.58
N ASN A 38 4.25 -9.18 12.15
CA ASN A 38 3.34 -9.93 13.02
C ASN A 38 3.76 -11.40 13.19
N HIS A 39 4.86 -11.81 12.59
CA HIS A 39 5.34 -13.18 12.69
C HIS A 39 5.93 -13.45 14.08
N THR A 40 5.40 -14.45 14.77
CA THR A 40 5.78 -14.81 16.16
C THR A 40 6.43 -16.19 16.22
N SER A 41 7.47 -16.43 15.42
CA SER A 41 8.28 -17.64 15.59
C SER A 41 9.42 -17.41 16.58
N ASP A 42 9.87 -18.48 17.24
CA ASP A 42 11.09 -18.43 18.02
C ASP A 42 12.29 -18.18 17.09
N ALA A 43 13.14 -17.23 17.48
CA ALA A 43 14.31 -16.89 16.68
C ALA A 43 15.31 -18.06 16.61
N LEU A 44 15.79 -18.36 15.41
CA LEU A 44 16.82 -19.38 15.18
C LEU A 44 18.13 -19.00 15.87
N GLN A 45 18.72 -19.90 16.64
CA GLN A 45 19.95 -19.65 17.39
C GLN A 45 21.17 -19.86 16.49
N TRP A 46 21.79 -18.77 16.03
CA TRP A 46 22.98 -18.80 15.18
C TRP A 46 24.24 -18.23 15.84
N THR A 47 24.19 -17.96 17.13
CA THR A 47 25.34 -17.37 17.86
C THR A 47 26.63 -18.16 17.68
N ASP A 48 26.57 -19.50 17.73
CA ASP A 48 27.73 -20.37 17.62
C ASP A 48 28.13 -20.70 16.17
N LYS A 49 27.36 -20.21 15.20
CA LYS A 49 27.60 -20.48 13.77
C LYS A 49 28.34 -19.34 13.06
N ILE A 50 28.48 -18.16 13.69
CA ILE A 50 29.07 -16.98 13.07
C ILE A 50 30.60 -17.02 13.15
N ASP A 51 31.25 -16.57 12.05
CA ASP A 51 32.66 -16.21 12.04
C ASP A 51 32.80 -14.70 12.14
N VAL A 52 33.30 -14.22 13.27
CA VAL A 52 33.43 -12.79 13.57
C VAL A 52 34.68 -12.13 12.96
N SER A 53 35.54 -12.90 12.28
CA SER A 53 36.79 -12.39 11.73
C SER A 53 36.59 -11.34 10.62
N GLU A 54 35.48 -11.46 9.87
CA GLU A 54 35.16 -10.58 8.74
C GLU A 54 33.72 -9.99 8.88
N MET A 55 33.43 -9.37 10.02
CA MET A 55 32.14 -8.71 10.21
C MET A 55 32.15 -7.30 9.67
N LYS A 56 31.21 -6.99 8.77
CA LYS A 56 30.96 -5.64 8.27
C LYS A 56 29.58 -5.17 8.73
N LEU A 57 29.54 -3.98 9.34
CA LEU A 57 28.30 -3.32 9.75
C LEU A 57 28.17 -1.99 9.01
N THR A 58 27.09 -1.80 8.27
CA THR A 58 26.84 -0.60 7.47
C THR A 58 25.46 -0.02 7.78
N PRO A 59 25.34 1.32 7.87
CA PRO A 59 24.02 1.95 7.89
C PRO A 59 23.34 1.80 6.52
N LEU A 60 22.01 1.90 6.49
CA LEU A 60 21.26 2.00 5.24
C LEU A 60 21.39 3.44 4.72
N THR A 61 22.24 3.64 3.73
CA THR A 61 22.47 4.97 3.13
C THR A 61 21.83 5.14 1.75
N ASP A 62 21.35 4.04 1.15
CA ASP A 62 20.76 4.02 -0.19
C ASP A 62 19.23 4.24 -0.17
N LEU A 63 18.75 4.93 0.88
CA LEU A 63 17.33 5.28 1.04
C LEU A 63 17.09 6.73 0.58
N ASN A 64 15.91 6.98 0.03
CA ASN A 64 15.49 8.33 -0.32
C ASN A 64 14.94 9.10 0.89
N LYS A 65 15.21 10.41 0.95
CA LYS A 65 14.71 11.29 2.02
C LYS A 65 13.19 11.39 2.03
N ASN A 66 12.60 11.42 0.85
CA ASN A 66 11.16 11.54 0.67
C ASN A 66 10.64 10.41 -0.21
N THR A 67 9.43 9.96 0.08
CA THR A 67 8.69 9.03 -0.79
C THR A 67 7.26 9.51 -0.94
N ILE A 68 6.75 9.52 -2.17
CA ILE A 68 5.35 9.83 -2.48
C ILE A 68 4.65 8.54 -2.88
N PHE A 69 3.67 8.14 -2.10
CA PHE A 69 2.74 7.06 -2.42
C PHE A 69 1.54 7.65 -3.14
N LYS A 70 1.30 7.21 -4.36
CA LYS A 70 0.23 7.75 -5.19
C LYS A 70 -0.38 6.71 -6.12
N PHE A 71 -1.51 7.05 -6.68
CA PHE A 71 -2.14 6.36 -7.80
C PHE A 71 -1.70 6.98 -9.12
N VAL A 72 -2.03 6.33 -10.23
CA VAL A 72 -1.86 6.93 -11.56
C VAL A 72 -2.73 8.18 -11.65
N GLU A 73 -2.17 9.24 -12.19
CA GLU A 73 -2.90 10.46 -12.46
C GLU A 73 -3.73 10.26 -13.73
N ASP A 74 -5.04 10.26 -13.58
CA ASP A 74 -5.98 10.11 -14.68
C ASP A 74 -6.40 11.52 -15.14
N GLU A 75 -5.75 12.01 -16.18
CA GLU A 75 -5.98 13.36 -16.71
C GLU A 75 -7.35 13.50 -17.39
N ASP A 76 -7.93 12.38 -17.82
CA ASP A 76 -9.27 12.33 -18.40
C ASP A 76 -10.37 12.38 -17.33
N ASP A 77 -10.03 12.13 -16.05
CA ASP A 77 -10.98 12.30 -14.94
C ASP A 77 -11.03 13.77 -14.51
N PHE A 78 -12.05 14.48 -14.97
CA PHE A 78 -12.29 15.88 -14.60
C PHE A 78 -12.47 16.06 -13.08
N ALA A 79 -13.06 15.11 -12.37
CA ALA A 79 -13.25 15.23 -10.93
C ALA A 79 -11.90 15.22 -10.20
N PHE A 80 -10.97 14.37 -10.62
CA PHE A 80 -9.61 14.29 -10.11
C PHE A 80 -8.81 15.57 -10.46
N THR A 81 -8.84 16.00 -11.71
CA THR A 81 -8.13 17.18 -12.18
C THR A 81 -8.65 18.46 -11.50
N ASN A 82 -9.96 18.60 -11.35
CA ASN A 82 -10.56 19.72 -10.65
C ASN A 82 -10.17 19.75 -9.16
N TYR A 83 -10.15 18.59 -8.49
CA TYR A 83 -9.66 18.49 -7.12
C TYR A 83 -8.20 18.98 -7.04
N LYS A 84 -7.30 18.43 -7.86
CA LYS A 84 -5.87 18.79 -7.91
C LYS A 84 -5.67 20.31 -8.05
N ASN A 85 -6.45 20.93 -8.92
CA ASN A 85 -6.39 22.39 -9.15
C ASN A 85 -6.89 23.19 -7.93
N GLN A 86 -7.93 22.71 -7.22
CA GLN A 86 -8.49 23.42 -6.07
C GLN A 86 -7.59 23.37 -4.83
N VAL A 87 -6.75 22.33 -4.70
CA VAL A 87 -5.91 22.09 -3.51
C VAL A 87 -4.41 22.29 -3.77
N GLY A 88 -4.07 23.12 -4.75
CA GLY A 88 -2.68 23.51 -5.00
C GLY A 88 -1.77 22.37 -5.48
N GLY A 89 -2.33 21.44 -6.25
CA GLY A 89 -1.56 20.34 -6.87
C GLY A 89 -1.47 19.06 -6.04
N HIS A 90 -2.07 19.00 -4.85
CA HIS A 90 -2.12 17.76 -4.07
C HIS A 90 -2.92 16.69 -4.82
N LEU A 91 -2.40 15.46 -4.85
CA LEU A 91 -3.04 14.33 -5.51
C LEU A 91 -4.00 13.62 -4.55
N TYR A 92 -5.24 13.43 -4.96
CA TYR A 92 -6.27 12.80 -4.15
C TYR A 92 -5.83 11.41 -3.67
N GLY A 93 -5.87 11.18 -2.36
CA GLY A 93 -5.50 9.91 -1.76
C GLY A 93 -4.02 9.60 -1.71
N SER A 94 -3.14 10.54 -2.06
CA SER A 94 -1.69 10.36 -1.96
C SER A 94 -1.17 10.55 -0.53
N LYS A 95 0.02 10.03 -0.27
CA LYS A 95 0.76 10.20 0.98
C LYS A 95 2.21 10.54 0.71
N LYS A 96 2.69 11.61 1.31
CA LYS A 96 4.12 11.93 1.34
C LYS A 96 4.72 11.45 2.67
N PHE A 97 5.72 10.60 2.59
CA PHE A 97 6.59 10.22 3.69
C PHE A 97 7.85 11.08 3.66
N ASN A 98 8.34 11.46 4.84
CA ASN A 98 9.63 12.13 5.02
C ASN A 98 10.38 11.44 6.16
N ALA A 99 11.63 11.08 5.93
CA ALA A 99 12.50 10.37 6.87
C ALA A 99 12.86 11.16 8.14
N GLY A 100 12.49 12.43 8.21
CA GLY A 100 12.79 13.27 9.38
C GLY A 100 14.22 13.81 9.41
N ASN A 101 14.53 14.56 10.47
CA ASN A 101 15.80 15.27 10.59
C ASN A 101 16.98 14.38 11.01
N GLU A 102 16.69 13.21 11.58
CA GLU A 102 17.71 12.25 11.99
C GLU A 102 18.45 11.64 10.79
N PHE A 103 17.85 11.71 9.60
CA PHE A 103 18.39 11.22 8.33
C PHE A 103 18.86 12.36 7.42
N ASN A 104 19.66 13.28 7.97
CA ASN A 104 20.12 14.47 7.25
C ASN A 104 21.03 14.18 6.04
N ILE A 105 21.67 13.01 6.02
CA ILE A 105 22.54 12.59 4.91
C ILE A 105 21.76 12.02 3.73
N LEU A 106 20.47 11.71 3.92
CA LEU A 106 19.64 11.20 2.84
C LEU A 106 19.10 12.36 2.02
N ASP A 107 19.14 12.17 0.72
CA ASP A 107 18.56 13.06 -0.27
C ASP A 107 17.59 12.27 -1.18
N GLY A 108 16.97 12.99 -2.10
CA GLY A 108 16.17 12.40 -3.16
C GLY A 108 14.70 12.22 -2.81
N LEU A 109 13.98 11.90 -3.86
CA LEU A 109 12.55 11.62 -3.87
C LEU A 109 12.32 10.32 -4.62
N ASP A 110 11.54 9.45 -4.02
CA ASP A 110 11.04 8.23 -4.65
C ASP A 110 9.52 8.31 -4.83
N GLU A 111 9.00 7.59 -5.81
CA GLU A 111 7.58 7.50 -6.07
C GLU A 111 7.12 6.05 -6.09
N VAL A 112 6.17 5.72 -5.23
CA VAL A 112 5.48 4.43 -5.18
C VAL A 112 4.13 4.59 -5.84
N ILE A 113 4.00 4.12 -7.07
CA ILE A 113 2.81 4.31 -7.90
C ILE A 113 2.05 2.99 -8.01
N ALA A 114 0.78 2.98 -7.65
CA ALA A 114 -0.09 1.80 -7.72
C ALA A 114 -0.63 1.58 -9.15
N GLU A 115 0.25 1.45 -10.15
CA GLU A 115 -0.16 1.15 -11.53
C GLU A 115 -0.89 -0.20 -11.63
N PRO A 116 -1.99 -0.30 -12.40
CA PRO A 116 -2.59 0.72 -13.27
C PRO A 116 -3.74 1.52 -12.61
N PHE A 117 -3.87 1.50 -11.29
CA PHE A 117 -5.02 2.05 -10.60
C PHE A 117 -4.95 3.56 -10.43
N SER A 118 -6.10 4.23 -10.64
CA SER A 118 -6.29 5.65 -10.32
C SER A 118 -7.13 5.83 -9.07
N ALA A 119 -6.92 6.96 -8.39
CA ALA A 119 -7.73 7.35 -7.25
C ALA A 119 -9.14 7.74 -7.68
N THR A 120 -10.13 7.46 -6.83
CA THR A 120 -11.51 7.83 -7.09
C THR A 120 -11.97 8.88 -6.10
N VAL A 121 -12.28 10.07 -6.60
CA VAL A 121 -12.87 11.13 -5.78
C VAL A 121 -14.28 10.72 -5.37
N VAL A 122 -14.59 10.75 -4.08
CA VAL A 122 -15.95 10.56 -3.58
C VAL A 122 -16.48 11.86 -3.01
N LYS A 123 -17.72 12.19 -3.32
CA LYS A 123 -18.37 13.41 -2.87
C LYS A 123 -19.90 13.25 -2.83
N PRO A 124 -20.62 14.12 -2.09
CA PRO A 124 -22.06 14.20 -2.20
C PRO A 124 -22.47 14.53 -3.63
N ILE A 125 -23.49 13.84 -4.14
CA ILE A 125 -24.04 14.07 -5.48
C ILE A 125 -24.54 15.50 -5.67
N ALA A 126 -25.08 16.06 -4.59
CA ALA A 126 -25.52 17.45 -4.52
C ALA A 126 -25.41 17.95 -3.06
N SER A 127 -25.24 19.26 -2.90
CA SER A 127 -25.10 19.87 -1.57
C SER A 127 -26.32 19.69 -0.65
N GLN A 128 -27.52 19.60 -1.24
CA GLN A 128 -28.75 19.35 -0.49
C GLN A 128 -28.90 17.88 -0.05
N TYR A 129 -28.06 16.97 -0.55
CA TYR A 129 -28.06 15.53 -0.18
C TYR A 129 -26.68 15.11 0.32
N PRO A 130 -26.23 15.61 1.48
CA PRO A 130 -24.87 15.37 1.97
C PRO A 130 -24.59 13.91 2.32
N SER A 131 -25.63 13.11 2.55
CA SER A 131 -25.52 11.66 2.81
C SER A 131 -25.47 10.82 1.52
N PHE A 132 -25.81 11.38 0.38
CA PHE A 132 -25.79 10.67 -0.89
C PHE A 132 -24.38 10.75 -1.53
N ILE A 133 -23.46 9.97 -0.97
CA ILE A 133 -22.05 9.94 -1.37
C ILE A 133 -21.88 8.99 -2.55
N THR A 134 -21.26 9.47 -3.61
CA THR A 134 -20.99 8.68 -4.82
C THR A 134 -19.53 8.86 -5.28
N PRO A 135 -18.95 7.85 -5.92
CA PRO A 135 -17.72 8.07 -6.69
C PRO A 135 -17.99 9.08 -7.80
N ALA A 136 -17.12 10.06 -7.89
CA ALA A 136 -17.16 11.02 -8.98
C ALA A 136 -16.11 10.62 -10.01
N LEU A 137 -16.57 10.04 -11.09
CA LEU A 137 -15.79 9.74 -12.28
C LEU A 137 -16.44 10.52 -13.41
N TYR A 138 -15.73 11.52 -13.92
CA TYR A 138 -16.32 12.45 -14.85
C TYR A 138 -15.31 12.88 -15.89
N ALA A 139 -15.52 12.48 -17.14
CA ALA A 139 -14.78 13.01 -18.27
C ALA A 139 -15.58 14.15 -18.92
N TYR A 140 -14.92 15.23 -19.21
CA TYR A 140 -15.47 16.37 -19.93
C TYR A 140 -14.66 16.58 -21.21
N ASN A 141 -15.29 16.38 -22.36
CA ASN A 141 -14.72 16.75 -23.65
C ASN A 141 -15.42 17.98 -24.18
N SER A 142 -14.68 19.08 -24.33
CA SER A 142 -15.21 20.33 -24.87
C SER A 142 -15.50 20.28 -26.37
N ASN A 143 -15.03 19.25 -27.05
CA ASN A 143 -15.15 19.13 -28.52
C ASN A 143 -16.31 18.23 -28.95
N ASP A 144 -17.11 17.75 -28.00
CA ASP A 144 -18.41 17.07 -28.20
C ASP A 144 -18.42 16.00 -29.30
N ASP A 145 -17.36 15.23 -29.41
CA ASP A 145 -17.37 14.02 -30.24
C ASP A 145 -17.83 12.84 -29.37
N THR A 146 -19.13 12.64 -29.36
CA THR A 146 -19.81 11.64 -28.51
C THR A 146 -19.57 10.21 -28.95
N SER A 147 -18.70 9.95 -29.90
CA SER A 147 -18.40 8.62 -30.43
C SER A 147 -17.26 7.91 -29.71
N GLU A 148 -16.46 8.60 -28.95
CA GLU A 148 -15.35 8.00 -28.19
C GLU A 148 -15.77 7.74 -26.73
N GLY A 149 -15.59 6.50 -26.28
CA GLY A 149 -15.79 6.13 -24.88
C GLY A 149 -14.72 6.74 -23.98
N PHE A 150 -14.98 6.80 -22.69
CA PHE A 150 -14.01 7.27 -21.73
C PHE A 150 -12.89 6.22 -21.54
N ASP A 151 -11.65 6.61 -21.75
CA ASP A 151 -10.46 5.78 -21.51
C ASP A 151 -9.91 6.06 -20.10
N ASN A 152 -10.69 5.69 -19.10
CA ASN A 152 -10.32 5.90 -17.70
C ASN A 152 -9.52 4.71 -17.17
N SER A 153 -8.52 5.01 -16.34
CA SER A 153 -7.75 4.01 -15.61
C SER A 153 -8.63 3.19 -14.65
N PRO A 154 -8.32 1.91 -14.40
CA PRO A 154 -9.09 1.08 -13.50
C PRO A 154 -9.06 1.61 -12.06
N ARG A 155 -10.13 1.33 -11.31
CA ARG A 155 -10.30 1.77 -9.92
C ARG A 155 -10.74 0.63 -9.02
N ILE A 156 -10.33 0.70 -7.76
CA ILE A 156 -10.74 -0.26 -6.73
C ILE A 156 -11.56 0.47 -5.66
N MET A 157 -12.74 -0.05 -5.40
CA MET A 157 -13.67 0.52 -4.42
C MET A 157 -14.35 -0.59 -3.64
N TYR A 158 -14.78 -0.26 -2.41
CA TYR A 158 -15.69 -1.10 -1.66
C TYR A 158 -17.11 -0.96 -2.22
N ASN A 159 -17.81 -2.10 -2.31
CA ASN A 159 -19.27 -2.12 -2.40
C ASN A 159 -19.82 -2.09 -0.97
N ASN A 160 -20.31 -0.93 -0.56
CA ASN A 160 -20.84 -0.70 0.79
C ASN A 160 -22.32 -1.07 0.92
N GLY A 161 -22.89 -1.71 -0.11
CA GLY A 161 -24.28 -2.12 -0.13
C GLY A 161 -25.26 -0.96 -0.28
N ILE A 162 -26.52 -1.23 0.09
CA ILE A 162 -27.59 -0.26 -0.01
C ILE A 162 -27.52 0.72 1.16
N LYS A 163 -27.55 2.01 0.86
CA LYS A 163 -27.56 3.11 1.83
C LYS A 163 -28.74 4.01 1.57
N SER A 164 -29.23 4.68 2.62
CA SER A 164 -30.27 5.69 2.47
C SER A 164 -29.68 7.05 2.09
N THR A 165 -30.33 7.75 1.18
CA THR A 165 -29.99 9.13 0.82
C THR A 165 -30.42 10.15 1.89
N GLY A 166 -31.22 9.73 2.87
CA GLY A 166 -31.85 10.61 3.86
C GLY A 166 -33.05 11.40 3.33
N ALA A 167 -33.30 11.40 2.03
CA ALA A 167 -34.44 12.05 1.39
C ALA A 167 -34.82 11.32 0.11
N SER A 168 -36.09 11.44 -0.27
CA SER A 168 -36.57 10.85 -1.53
C SER A 168 -36.03 11.60 -2.74
N TYR A 169 -35.55 10.88 -3.74
CA TYR A 169 -35.19 11.41 -5.03
C TYR A 169 -35.94 10.71 -6.15
N TYR A 170 -36.16 11.42 -7.24
CA TYR A 170 -36.96 10.99 -8.36
C TYR A 170 -36.10 10.42 -9.50
N ILE A 171 -36.46 9.21 -9.91
CA ILE A 171 -35.88 8.58 -11.09
C ILE A 171 -36.90 8.67 -12.24
N PRO A 172 -36.64 9.47 -13.29
CA PRO A 172 -37.55 9.54 -14.43
C PRO A 172 -37.53 8.23 -15.22
N ALA A 173 -38.68 7.83 -15.70
CA ALA A 173 -38.77 6.67 -16.58
C ALA A 173 -38.27 7.01 -18.00
N GLN A 174 -37.57 6.06 -18.61
CA GLN A 174 -37.27 6.10 -20.05
C GLN A 174 -38.28 5.23 -20.83
N ASN A 175 -38.59 5.67 -22.04
CA ASN A 175 -39.35 4.87 -23.02
C ASN A 175 -40.67 4.31 -22.49
N GLY A 176 -41.48 5.09 -21.79
CA GLY A 176 -42.80 4.72 -21.34
C GLY A 176 -42.87 3.82 -20.10
N GLY A 177 -41.73 3.65 -19.41
CA GLY A 177 -41.72 2.98 -18.11
C GLY A 177 -42.37 3.83 -17.00
N THR A 178 -42.41 3.31 -15.78
CA THR A 178 -42.96 3.99 -14.61
C THR A 178 -41.85 4.76 -13.89
N SER A 179 -42.04 6.07 -13.74
CA SER A 179 -41.18 6.89 -12.89
C SER A 179 -41.34 6.51 -11.41
N SER A 180 -40.30 6.53 -10.64
CA SER A 180 -40.32 6.15 -9.23
C SER A 180 -39.59 7.14 -8.34
N ASN A 181 -40.04 7.25 -7.09
CA ASN A 181 -39.29 7.85 -6.03
C ASN A 181 -38.57 6.77 -5.24
N THR A 182 -37.32 7.01 -4.91
CA THR A 182 -36.53 6.10 -4.08
C THR A 182 -35.77 6.89 -3.00
N THR A 183 -35.45 6.22 -1.91
CA THR A 183 -34.67 6.75 -0.81
C THR A 183 -33.33 6.02 -0.67
N ASP A 184 -33.14 4.97 -1.48
CA ASP A 184 -32.00 4.09 -1.34
C ASP A 184 -31.13 4.09 -2.60
N TYR A 185 -29.85 3.85 -2.42
CA TYR A 185 -28.87 3.72 -3.52
C TYR A 185 -27.80 2.71 -3.17
N LEU A 186 -27.17 2.13 -4.18
CA LEU A 186 -26.00 1.28 -4.02
C LEU A 186 -24.75 2.16 -3.89
N GLN A 187 -24.10 2.10 -2.74
CA GLN A 187 -22.93 2.94 -2.45
C GLN A 187 -21.62 2.23 -2.78
N PHE A 188 -20.82 2.90 -3.58
CA PHE A 188 -19.41 2.59 -3.78
C PHE A 188 -18.54 3.70 -3.20
N SER A 189 -17.43 3.34 -2.54
CA SER A 189 -16.47 4.30 -1.99
C SER A 189 -15.12 3.64 -1.81
N HIS A 190 -14.06 4.42 -1.81
CA HIS A 190 -12.75 3.93 -1.36
C HIS A 190 -12.70 3.68 0.16
N ILE A 191 -13.67 4.21 0.91
CA ILE A 191 -13.81 4.01 2.36
C ILE A 191 -14.82 2.90 2.63
N LYS A 192 -14.43 1.88 3.38
CA LYS A 192 -15.30 0.76 3.76
C LYS A 192 -16.40 1.23 4.71
N ASP A 193 -17.65 0.84 4.40
CA ASP A 193 -18.86 1.11 5.20
C ASP A 193 -19.15 2.58 5.52
N GLY A 194 -18.32 3.49 5.00
CA GLY A 194 -18.45 4.93 5.20
C GLY A 194 -18.49 5.69 3.87
N GLY A 195 -19.37 6.65 3.76
CA GLY A 195 -19.40 7.55 2.61
C GLY A 195 -18.28 8.58 2.68
N LEU A 196 -18.13 9.19 3.83
CA LEU A 196 -17.09 10.14 4.19
C LEU A 196 -16.29 9.57 5.36
N SER A 197 -15.09 10.11 5.58
CA SER A 197 -14.13 9.61 6.53
C SER A 197 -14.70 9.35 7.93
N ILE A 198 -14.56 8.12 8.40
CA ILE A 198 -14.73 7.75 9.79
C ILE A 198 -13.48 7.02 10.26
N SER A 199 -12.92 7.42 11.38
CA SER A 199 -11.61 6.98 11.88
C SER A 199 -11.43 5.47 12.08
N ALA A 200 -12.52 4.72 12.17
CA ALA A 200 -12.48 3.25 12.36
C ALA A 200 -12.50 2.47 11.04
N TYR A 201 -12.84 3.10 9.92
CA TYR A 201 -13.02 2.39 8.66
C TYR A 201 -11.72 2.27 7.87
N ARG A 202 -11.61 1.21 7.06
CA ARG A 202 -10.49 1.01 6.14
C ARG A 202 -10.67 1.87 4.90
N ASP A 203 -9.55 2.36 4.38
CA ASP A 203 -9.48 3.19 3.19
C ASP A 203 -8.53 2.57 2.16
N PHE A 204 -8.96 2.48 0.90
CA PHE A 204 -8.12 2.05 -0.22
C PHE A 204 -7.23 3.17 -0.78
N HIS A 205 -7.11 4.29 -0.10
CA HIS A 205 -6.16 5.34 -0.46
C HIS A 205 -4.95 5.33 0.47
N PHE A 206 -3.81 5.86 0.01
CA PHE A 206 -2.59 5.94 0.82
C PHE A 206 -2.68 7.01 1.92
N GLY A 207 -3.46 8.05 1.72
CA GLY A 207 -3.48 9.18 2.64
C GLY A 207 -4.65 10.12 2.45
N GLU A 208 -4.35 11.40 2.35
CA GLU A 208 -5.32 12.47 2.52
C GLU A 208 -6.21 12.72 1.30
N CYS A 209 -7.47 13.02 1.59
CA CYS A 209 -8.49 13.46 0.64
C CYS A 209 -9.02 14.81 1.11
N GLN A 210 -8.32 15.91 0.78
CA GLN A 210 -8.52 17.24 1.39
C GLN A 210 -9.90 17.86 1.19
N LEU A 211 -10.66 17.45 0.16
CA LEU A 211 -12.05 17.92 -0.05
C LEU A 211 -12.99 17.58 1.11
N LEU A 212 -12.61 16.68 1.97
CA LEU A 212 -13.41 16.19 3.07
C LEU A 212 -12.94 16.76 4.41
N SER A 213 -12.70 18.07 4.45
CA SER A 213 -12.43 18.84 5.68
C SER A 213 -11.40 18.20 6.62
N GLY A 214 -10.27 17.72 6.08
CA GLY A 214 -9.11 17.33 6.87
C GLY A 214 -9.23 16.02 7.63
N VAL A 215 -10.21 15.19 7.34
CA VAL A 215 -10.32 13.87 7.96
C VAL A 215 -9.65 12.83 7.10
N SER A 216 -8.47 12.40 7.55
CA SER A 216 -7.78 11.23 7.04
C SER A 216 -8.17 10.02 7.87
N THR A 217 -8.52 8.89 7.24
CA THR A 217 -8.72 7.65 7.97
C THR A 217 -7.36 7.12 8.44
N PRO A 218 -7.18 6.78 9.72
CA PRO A 218 -5.94 6.20 10.20
C PRO A 218 -5.67 4.80 9.60
N ASN A 219 -6.73 4.12 9.15
CA ASN A 219 -6.67 2.78 8.56
C ASN A 219 -6.55 2.83 7.02
N ASN A 220 -5.70 3.70 6.50
CA ASN A 220 -5.37 3.81 5.09
C ASN A 220 -4.27 2.82 4.66
N LEU A 221 -4.03 2.71 3.35
CA LEU A 221 -3.03 1.77 2.80
C LEU A 221 -1.63 2.04 3.33
N PHE A 222 -1.23 3.31 3.44
CA PHE A 222 0.09 3.65 3.94
C PHE A 222 0.26 3.20 5.40
N ASN A 223 -0.65 3.58 6.28
CA ASN A 223 -0.53 3.29 7.70
C ASN A 223 -0.61 1.80 8.02
N LEU A 224 -1.45 1.05 7.29
CA LEU A 224 -1.64 -0.38 7.55
C LEU A 224 -0.54 -1.26 6.96
N TYR A 225 -0.03 -0.93 5.75
CA TYR A 225 0.81 -1.86 5.00
C TYR A 225 2.23 -1.36 4.75
N TRP A 226 2.43 -0.04 4.64
CA TRP A 226 3.74 0.55 4.34
C TRP A 226 4.46 1.11 5.55
N LEU A 227 3.75 1.75 6.48
CA LEU A 227 4.35 2.38 7.66
C LEU A 227 5.14 1.40 8.54
N PRO A 228 4.68 0.16 8.82
CA PRO A 228 5.49 -0.80 9.56
C PRO A 228 6.84 -1.11 8.88
N TYR A 229 6.84 -1.31 7.56
CA TYR A 229 8.05 -1.51 6.77
C TYR A 229 8.98 -0.27 6.81
N TYR A 230 8.42 0.92 6.65
CA TYR A 230 9.18 2.18 6.71
C TYR A 230 9.73 2.46 8.11
N ASN A 231 9.02 2.08 9.17
CA ASN A 231 9.52 2.19 10.54
C ASN A 231 10.74 1.29 10.79
N GLU A 232 10.82 0.14 10.14
CA GLU A 232 12.01 -0.71 10.19
C GLU A 232 13.17 -0.08 9.40
N LEU A 233 12.95 0.35 8.16
CA LEU A 233 13.99 0.91 7.30
C LEU A 233 14.55 2.23 7.84
N TYR A 234 13.68 3.12 8.27
CA TYR A 234 14.02 4.46 8.73
C TYR A 234 14.15 4.55 10.26
N ASN A 235 14.51 3.44 10.90
CA ASN A 235 14.91 3.49 12.29
C ASN A 235 16.40 3.83 12.42
N PRO A 236 16.80 4.79 13.26
CA PRO A 236 18.19 5.17 13.43
C PRO A 236 19.13 4.04 13.87
N ASN A 237 18.56 2.98 14.45
CA ASN A 237 19.31 1.80 14.91
C ASN A 237 19.41 0.69 13.87
N THR A 238 18.66 0.77 12.78
CA THR A 238 18.71 -0.25 11.72
C THR A 238 20.06 -0.25 11.02
N ARG A 239 20.66 -1.43 10.90
CA ARG A 239 21.95 -1.66 10.26
C ARG A 239 21.92 -2.91 9.43
N ILE A 240 22.67 -2.91 8.36
CA ILE A 240 22.99 -4.14 7.61
C ILE A 240 24.27 -4.70 8.17
N MET A 241 24.24 -5.97 8.56
CA MET A 241 25.42 -6.73 9.00
C MET A 241 25.72 -7.82 7.97
N THR A 242 26.90 -7.79 7.38
CA THR A 242 27.40 -8.86 6.53
C THR A 242 28.44 -9.65 7.29
N ILE A 243 28.24 -10.96 7.39
CA ILE A 243 29.11 -11.85 8.17
C ILE A 243 29.17 -13.25 7.56
N LYS A 244 30.25 -13.97 7.82
CA LYS A 244 30.38 -15.39 7.46
C LYS A 244 29.69 -16.27 8.49
N VAL A 245 28.92 -17.26 8.00
CA VAL A 245 28.14 -18.18 8.86
C VAL A 245 28.35 -19.62 8.40
N ASN A 246 28.61 -20.50 9.34
CA ASN A 246 28.72 -21.93 9.09
C ASN A 246 27.29 -22.55 9.09
N LEU A 247 26.73 -22.66 7.91
CA LEU A 247 25.40 -23.25 7.71
C LEU A 247 25.52 -24.67 7.16
N SER A 248 24.86 -25.61 7.83
CA SER A 248 24.71 -26.96 7.32
C SER A 248 23.62 -27.02 6.23
N PRO A 249 23.62 -28.07 5.38
CA PRO A 249 22.52 -28.28 4.44
C PRO A 249 21.14 -28.36 5.13
N SER A 250 21.09 -28.88 6.36
CA SER A 250 19.86 -28.90 7.15
C SER A 250 19.36 -27.51 7.50
N ASP A 251 20.28 -26.60 7.87
CA ASP A 251 19.92 -25.24 8.20
C ASP A 251 19.27 -24.53 7.00
N ILE A 252 19.83 -24.73 5.82
CA ILE A 252 19.30 -24.13 4.57
C ILE A 252 17.94 -24.73 4.19
N ASN A 253 17.76 -26.03 4.36
CA ASN A 253 16.50 -26.69 4.02
C ASN A 253 15.34 -26.35 4.96
N THR A 254 15.63 -26.00 6.21
CA THR A 254 14.61 -25.65 7.20
C THR A 254 14.38 -24.16 7.33
N PHE A 255 15.32 -23.33 6.87
CA PHE A 255 15.25 -21.88 6.96
C PHE A 255 14.15 -21.30 6.04
N LYS A 256 13.38 -20.38 6.59
CA LYS A 256 12.39 -19.57 5.86
C LYS A 256 12.78 -18.10 5.95
N PHE A 257 12.57 -17.32 4.88
CA PHE A 257 12.94 -15.91 4.86
C PHE A 257 12.18 -15.01 5.84
N ASN A 258 11.07 -15.49 6.38
CA ASN A 258 10.34 -14.83 7.46
C ASN A 258 10.82 -15.25 8.87
N ASP A 259 11.77 -16.20 8.98
CA ASP A 259 12.39 -16.53 10.25
C ASP A 259 13.28 -15.38 10.74
N THR A 260 13.27 -15.17 12.05
CA THR A 260 14.22 -14.30 12.71
C THR A 260 15.40 -15.12 13.22
N VAL A 261 16.56 -14.49 13.29
CA VAL A 261 17.82 -15.13 13.75
C VAL A 261 18.35 -14.38 14.96
N PHE A 262 18.62 -15.12 16.04
CA PHE A 262 19.24 -14.59 17.22
C PHE A 262 20.76 -14.81 17.17
N ILE A 263 21.50 -13.71 17.26
CA ILE A 263 22.97 -13.70 17.28
C ILE A 263 23.41 -12.89 18.49
N LYS A 264 24.12 -13.55 19.42
CA LYS A 264 24.56 -12.98 20.70
C LYS A 264 23.38 -12.46 21.54
N ASN A 265 23.07 -11.18 21.46
CA ASN A 265 22.03 -10.53 22.27
C ASN A 265 21.03 -9.73 21.42
N ARG A 266 20.99 -9.99 20.11
CA ARG A 266 20.16 -9.24 19.17
C ARG A 266 19.44 -10.16 18.20
N VAL A 267 18.29 -9.70 17.75
CA VAL A 267 17.48 -10.37 16.74
C VAL A 267 17.69 -9.70 15.38
N PHE A 268 17.84 -10.53 14.37
CA PHE A 268 18.06 -10.10 12.99
C PHE A 268 17.07 -10.78 12.07
N ARG A 269 16.80 -10.12 10.96
CA ARG A 269 16.17 -10.73 9.80
C ARG A 269 17.24 -11.01 8.75
N VAL A 270 17.13 -12.11 8.06
CA VAL A 270 18.03 -12.44 6.96
C VAL A 270 17.54 -11.74 5.70
N ASN A 271 18.41 -10.94 5.09
CA ASN A 271 18.16 -10.28 3.82
C ASN A 271 18.66 -11.12 2.63
N LYS A 272 19.83 -11.73 2.79
CA LYS A 272 20.45 -12.52 1.73
C LYS A 272 21.33 -13.62 2.32
N ILE A 273 21.29 -14.80 1.71
CA ILE A 273 22.22 -15.90 1.98
C ILE A 273 22.92 -16.28 0.66
N ASP A 274 24.24 -16.16 0.65
CA ASP A 274 25.08 -16.71 -0.42
C ASP A 274 25.75 -17.99 0.08
N TYR A 275 25.10 -19.11 -0.15
CA TYR A 275 25.46 -20.43 0.36
C TYR A 275 26.21 -21.26 -0.68
N LYS A 276 27.33 -21.87 -0.24
CA LYS A 276 28.05 -22.88 -0.98
C LYS A 276 28.24 -24.12 -0.11
N PRO A 277 27.99 -25.31 -0.59
CA PRO A 277 28.25 -26.53 0.18
C PRO A 277 29.72 -26.63 0.61
N ASN A 278 29.99 -26.98 1.84
CA ASN A 278 31.31 -27.15 2.46
C ASN A 278 32.16 -25.85 2.55
N ASP A 279 31.54 -24.70 2.48
CA ASP A 279 32.17 -23.40 2.67
C ASP A 279 31.33 -22.54 3.64
N LEU A 280 31.93 -21.48 4.18
CA LEU A 280 31.20 -20.52 4.98
C LEU A 280 30.27 -19.70 4.09
N ALA A 281 28.99 -19.70 4.43
CA ALA A 281 28.00 -18.85 3.74
C ALA A 281 28.24 -17.38 4.08
N THR A 282 28.10 -16.49 3.10
CA THR A 282 28.03 -15.06 3.34
C THR A 282 26.57 -14.69 3.57
N VAL A 283 26.25 -14.18 4.75
CA VAL A 283 24.89 -13.80 5.11
C VAL A 283 24.82 -12.31 5.39
N GLU A 284 23.80 -11.70 4.79
CA GLU A 284 23.45 -10.31 5.04
C GLU A 284 22.19 -10.28 5.92
N PHE A 285 22.33 -9.61 7.05
CA PHE A 285 21.30 -9.47 8.07
C PHE A 285 20.85 -8.03 8.17
N ILE A 286 19.57 -7.84 8.45
CA ILE A 286 19.00 -6.56 8.88
C ILE A 286 18.77 -6.65 10.38
N LEU A 287 19.39 -5.75 11.14
CA LEU A 287 19.14 -5.63 12.57
C LEU A 287 17.73 -5.07 12.77
N ILE A 288 16.91 -5.83 13.48
CA ILE A 288 15.57 -5.41 13.89
C ILE A 288 15.73 -4.58 15.17
N PRO A 289 15.29 -3.30 15.17
CA PRO A 289 15.47 -2.37 16.29
C PRO A 289 14.58 -2.70 17.50
#